data_7c85c27fea6252bd8f2c5f685f3e7d36
#
_entry.id   7c85c27fea6252bd8f2c5f685f3e7d36
#
_cell.length_a   1.000
_cell.length_b   1.000
_cell.length_c   1.000
_cell.angle_alpha   90.00
_cell.angle_beta   90.00
_cell.angle_gamma   90.00
#
_symmetry.space_group_name_H-M   'P 1'
#
loop_
_entity.id
_entity.type
_entity.pdbx_description
1 polymer ?
#
loop_
_entity_poly.entity_id
_entity_poly.type
_entity_poly.pdbx_seq_one_letter_code
_entity_poly.pdbx_strand_id
1 'polypeptide(L)'
;SEMCIETGVLKRAERLSVPSLILTAQEFADGKVLETLHQYHIDFIVLAGFLLKVPDAILHDYPNKIVNIHPALLPKFGGKGMYGSRVHQAVIASHEKKSGITIHYINERYDEGNTIFQATCPVLPTDTPDTLATRVHQLEYEYFPRVIEATILGKNLSI
;
A
#
# COMPACT_ATOMS: atom_id res chain seq x y z
N SER A 1 -6.31 6.81 -22.09
CA SER A 1 -5.34 6.43 -21.07
C SER A 1 -5.73 5.04 -20.58
N GLU A 2 -5.06 4.04 -21.13
CA GLU A 2 -5.27 2.65 -20.73
C GLU A 2 -4.80 2.50 -19.29
N MET A 3 -5.73 2.20 -18.39
CA MET A 3 -5.36 1.69 -17.07
C MET A 3 -4.64 0.37 -17.28
N CYS A 4 -3.37 0.30 -16.86
CA CYS A 4 -2.65 -0.96 -16.74
C CYS A 4 -3.37 -1.81 -15.68
N ILE A 5 -4.36 -2.58 -16.10
CA ILE A 5 -4.98 -3.61 -15.27
C ILE A 5 -3.88 -4.65 -15.09
N GLU A 6 -3.35 -4.79 -13.88
CA GLU A 6 -2.41 -5.86 -13.57
C GLU A 6 -3.11 -7.20 -13.72
N THR A 7 -3.03 -7.77 -14.92
CA THR A 7 -3.61 -9.09 -15.25
C THR A 7 -3.19 -10.19 -14.26
N GLY A 8 -2.05 -10.03 -13.60
CA GLY A 8 -1.55 -10.93 -12.59
C GLY A 8 -2.40 -10.99 -11.31
N VAL A 9 -2.95 -9.86 -10.85
CA VAL A 9 -3.82 -9.81 -9.66
C VAL A 9 -5.14 -10.51 -9.93
N LEU A 10 -5.77 -10.22 -11.07
CA LEU A 10 -7.04 -10.83 -11.45
C LEU A 10 -6.92 -12.35 -11.62
N LYS A 11 -5.85 -12.84 -12.26
CA LYS A 11 -5.58 -14.28 -12.38
C LYS A 11 -5.36 -14.95 -11.02
N ARG A 12 -4.72 -14.26 -10.08
CA ARG A 12 -4.57 -14.78 -8.70
C ARG A 12 -5.89 -14.82 -7.96
N ALA A 13 -6.71 -13.79 -8.06
CA ALA A 13 -8.04 -13.74 -7.46
C ALA A 13 -8.92 -14.88 -7.99
N GLU A 14 -8.95 -15.07 -9.31
CA GLU A 14 -9.68 -16.18 -9.95
C GLU A 14 -9.22 -17.54 -9.42
N ARG A 15 -7.90 -17.80 -9.41
CA ARG A 15 -7.33 -19.06 -8.91
C ARG A 15 -7.68 -19.33 -7.44
N LEU A 16 -7.80 -18.27 -6.65
CA LEU A 16 -8.12 -18.37 -5.21
C LEU A 16 -9.63 -18.26 -4.93
N SER A 17 -10.45 -18.16 -5.98
CA SER A 17 -11.91 -17.97 -5.87
C SER A 17 -12.27 -16.73 -5.03
N VAL A 18 -11.45 -15.69 -5.10
CA VAL A 18 -11.72 -14.40 -4.47
C VAL A 18 -12.48 -13.51 -5.44
N PRO A 19 -13.66 -12.98 -5.07
CA PRO A 19 -14.37 -12.02 -5.89
C PRO A 19 -13.48 -10.84 -6.28
N SER A 20 -13.54 -10.43 -7.55
CA SER A 20 -12.78 -9.28 -8.05
C SER A 20 -13.70 -8.34 -8.83
N LEU A 21 -13.43 -7.04 -8.69
CA LEU A 21 -14.14 -5.99 -9.38
C LEU A 21 -13.14 -4.98 -9.95
N ILE A 22 -13.39 -4.55 -11.18
CA ILE A 22 -12.59 -3.51 -11.83
C ILE A 22 -13.40 -2.24 -11.81
N LEU A 23 -12.82 -1.17 -11.28
CA LEU A 23 -13.44 0.15 -11.23
C LEU A 23 -12.51 1.18 -11.86
N THR A 24 -13.09 2.10 -12.61
CA THR A 24 -12.37 3.26 -13.15
C THR A 24 -12.11 4.29 -12.05
N ALA A 25 -11.16 5.20 -12.29
CA ALA A 25 -10.91 6.31 -11.38
C ALA A 25 -12.16 7.21 -11.19
N GLN A 26 -13.00 7.34 -12.22
CA GLN A 26 -14.26 8.07 -12.15
C GLN A 26 -15.27 7.40 -11.22
N GLU A 27 -15.48 6.09 -11.37
CA GLU A 27 -16.37 5.30 -10.52
C GLU A 27 -15.89 5.27 -9.06
N PHE A 28 -14.57 5.35 -8.85
CA PHE A 28 -13.99 5.49 -7.52
C PHE A 28 -14.34 6.84 -6.90
N ALA A 29 -14.26 7.94 -7.67
CA ALA A 29 -14.58 9.27 -7.23
C ALA A 29 -16.09 9.49 -7.01
N ASP A 30 -16.94 8.86 -7.82
CA ASP A 30 -18.40 9.02 -7.81
C ASP A 30 -19.11 8.26 -6.67
N GLY A 31 -18.36 7.63 -5.77
CA GLY A 31 -18.90 6.92 -4.61
C GLY A 31 -19.33 5.47 -4.86
N LYS A 32 -19.24 4.96 -6.09
CA LYS A 32 -19.57 3.56 -6.43
C LYS A 32 -18.77 2.54 -5.64
N VAL A 33 -17.51 2.88 -5.30
CA VAL A 33 -16.67 2.04 -4.45
C VAL A 33 -17.27 1.90 -3.06
N LEU A 34 -17.72 3.00 -2.45
CA LEU A 34 -18.31 2.97 -1.11
C LEU A 34 -19.58 2.11 -1.08
N GLU A 35 -20.46 2.28 -2.07
CA GLU A 35 -21.64 1.42 -2.23
C GLU A 35 -21.27 -0.06 -2.36
N THR A 36 -20.24 -0.36 -3.14
CA THR A 36 -19.74 -1.72 -3.33
C THR A 36 -19.18 -2.30 -2.02
N LEU A 37 -18.39 -1.52 -1.28
CA LEU A 37 -17.86 -1.95 0.02
C LEU A 37 -18.99 -2.30 1.01
N HIS A 38 -20.04 -1.49 1.05
CA HIS A 38 -21.22 -1.76 1.87
C HIS A 38 -21.98 -3.02 1.40
N GLN A 39 -22.20 -3.17 0.11
CA GLN A 39 -22.88 -4.32 -0.49
C GLN A 39 -22.19 -5.65 -0.13
N TYR A 40 -20.85 -5.65 -0.14
CA TYR A 40 -20.06 -6.82 0.20
C TYR A 40 -19.74 -6.93 1.70
N HIS A 41 -20.31 -6.07 2.54
CA HIS A 41 -20.10 -6.06 4.00
C HIS A 41 -18.61 -6.03 4.38
N ILE A 42 -17.84 -5.22 3.64
CA ILE A 42 -16.40 -5.06 3.91
C ILE A 42 -16.24 -4.27 5.21
N ASP A 43 -15.40 -4.73 6.11
CA ASP A 43 -15.12 -4.10 7.41
C ASP A 43 -13.66 -3.67 7.57
N PHE A 44 -12.78 -4.03 6.63
CA PHE A 44 -11.37 -3.65 6.61
C PHE A 44 -10.85 -3.53 5.18
N ILE A 45 -10.06 -2.49 4.92
CA ILE A 45 -9.54 -2.18 3.58
C ILE A 45 -8.01 -2.21 3.60
N VAL A 46 -7.43 -2.93 2.64
CA VAL A 46 -5.99 -3.02 2.45
C VAL A 46 -5.62 -2.41 1.11
N LEU A 47 -4.75 -1.42 1.12
CA LEU A 47 -4.23 -0.76 -0.08
C LEU A 47 -2.84 -1.29 -0.40
N ALA A 48 -2.65 -1.78 -1.62
CA ALA A 48 -1.37 -2.25 -2.14
C ALA A 48 -1.17 -1.70 -3.55
N GLY A 49 -0.18 -0.84 -3.75
CA GLY A 49 0.05 -0.17 -5.03
C GLY A 49 -1.07 0.80 -5.45
N PHE A 50 -1.84 1.29 -4.48
CA PHE A 50 -2.93 2.23 -4.73
C PHE A 50 -2.39 3.66 -4.86
N LEU A 51 -2.71 4.33 -5.96
CA LEU A 51 -2.11 5.62 -6.33
C LEU A 51 -3.06 6.81 -6.25
N LEU A 52 -4.36 6.55 -6.07
CA LEU A 52 -5.36 7.61 -5.97
C LEU A 52 -5.51 8.08 -4.51
N LYS A 53 -6.03 9.29 -4.32
CA LYS A 53 -6.47 9.73 -2.99
C LYS A 53 -7.73 8.94 -2.61
N VAL A 54 -7.76 8.40 -1.41
CA VAL A 54 -8.98 7.78 -0.87
C VAL A 54 -10.01 8.87 -0.61
N PRO A 55 -11.23 8.77 -1.13
CA PRO A 55 -12.29 9.74 -0.88
C PRO A 55 -12.63 9.90 0.59
N ASP A 56 -12.94 11.13 1.00
CA ASP A 56 -13.23 11.44 2.40
C ASP A 56 -14.44 10.65 2.95
N ALA A 57 -15.43 10.33 2.11
CA ALA A 57 -16.55 9.47 2.48
C ALA A 57 -16.10 8.06 2.92
N ILE A 58 -15.12 7.47 2.22
CA ILE A 58 -14.57 6.15 2.58
C ILE A 58 -13.78 6.27 3.89
N LEU A 59 -12.99 7.35 4.07
CA LEU A 59 -12.23 7.58 5.30
C LEU A 59 -13.16 7.74 6.52
N HIS A 60 -14.30 8.41 6.32
CA HIS A 60 -15.31 8.63 7.36
C HIS A 60 -15.99 7.32 7.78
N ASP A 61 -16.32 6.45 6.82
CA ASP A 61 -17.04 5.20 7.09
C ASP A 61 -16.11 4.09 7.61
N TYR A 62 -14.80 4.20 7.31
CA TYR A 62 -13.79 3.20 7.71
C TYR A 62 -12.68 3.81 8.61
N PRO A 63 -13.01 4.46 9.74
CA PRO A 63 -12.02 5.08 10.61
C PRO A 63 -11.09 4.03 11.22
N ASN A 64 -9.77 4.20 11.02
CA ASN A 64 -8.72 3.25 11.45
C ASN A 64 -8.89 1.81 10.91
N LYS A 65 -9.54 1.66 9.75
CA LYS A 65 -9.77 0.38 9.08
C LYS A 65 -9.22 0.33 7.66
N ILE A 66 -8.43 1.32 7.28
CA ILE A 66 -7.77 1.38 5.98
C ILE A 66 -6.27 1.38 6.22
N VAL A 67 -5.58 0.41 5.69
CA VAL A 67 -4.12 0.24 5.82
C VAL A 67 -3.48 0.28 4.45
N ASN A 68 -2.35 0.96 4.35
CA ASN A 68 -1.51 1.03 3.15
C ASN A 68 -0.10 0.53 3.45
N ILE A 69 0.56 0.02 2.41
CA ILE A 69 1.99 -0.21 2.43
C ILE A 69 2.70 0.79 1.53
N HIS A 70 3.72 1.46 2.06
CA HIS A 70 4.56 2.41 1.35
C HIS A 70 5.99 1.88 1.24
N PRO A 71 6.62 1.91 0.05
CA PRO A 71 7.92 1.27 -0.20
C PRO A 71 9.12 2.13 0.24
N ALA A 72 8.99 2.83 1.37
CA ALA A 72 10.08 3.56 2.03
C ALA A 72 9.83 3.68 3.54
N LEU A 73 10.82 4.22 4.24
CA LEU A 73 10.74 4.50 5.69
C LEU A 73 10.12 5.89 5.91
N LEU A 74 8.81 5.95 6.08
CA LEU A 74 8.12 7.19 6.40
C LEU A 74 8.64 7.81 7.72
N PRO A 75 8.65 9.14 7.84
CA PRO A 75 8.04 10.13 6.94
C PRO A 75 8.88 10.50 5.72
N LYS A 76 10.12 9.99 5.58
CA LYS A 76 10.94 10.26 4.40
C LYS A 76 10.35 9.58 3.16
N PHE A 77 10.46 10.25 2.01
CA PHE A 77 10.03 9.73 0.71
C PHE A 77 8.54 9.35 0.64
N GLY A 78 7.71 9.99 1.47
CA GLY A 78 6.26 9.92 1.42
C GLY A 78 5.63 11.14 0.75
N GLY A 79 4.30 11.14 0.63
CA GLY A 79 3.52 12.24 0.14
C GLY A 79 3.24 12.21 -1.38
N LYS A 80 2.61 13.30 -1.86
CA LYS A 80 2.14 13.39 -3.24
C LYS A 80 3.26 13.16 -4.26
N GLY A 81 3.07 12.19 -5.16
CA GLY A 81 4.02 11.88 -6.24
C GLY A 81 5.10 10.85 -5.87
N MET A 82 5.19 10.43 -4.61
CA MET A 82 6.12 9.42 -4.14
C MET A 82 5.51 8.01 -4.23
N TYR A 83 5.64 7.39 -5.40
CA TYR A 83 5.14 6.04 -5.68
C TYR A 83 6.03 5.30 -6.70
N GLY A 84 5.96 3.98 -6.68
CA GLY A 84 6.67 3.09 -7.59
C GLY A 84 8.18 3.37 -7.64
N SER A 85 8.77 3.37 -8.82
CA SER A 85 10.21 3.58 -9.02
C SER A 85 10.72 4.95 -8.56
N ARG A 86 9.86 5.96 -8.50
CA ARG A 86 10.23 7.32 -8.05
C ARG A 86 10.73 7.33 -6.61
N VAL A 87 10.14 6.50 -5.75
CA VAL A 87 10.56 6.36 -4.34
C VAL A 87 11.99 5.84 -4.28
N HIS A 88 12.29 4.76 -4.98
CA HIS A 88 13.63 4.16 -4.98
C HIS A 88 14.68 5.07 -5.61
N GLN A 89 14.33 5.79 -6.68
CA GLN A 89 15.18 6.83 -7.27
C GLN A 89 15.51 7.93 -6.26
N ALA A 90 14.51 8.43 -5.52
CA ALA A 90 14.69 9.47 -4.51
C ALA A 90 15.58 8.99 -3.36
N VAL A 91 15.38 7.76 -2.87
CA VAL A 91 16.21 7.14 -1.82
C VAL A 91 17.68 7.07 -2.24
N ILE A 92 17.96 6.60 -3.47
CA ILE A 92 19.33 6.49 -3.98
C ILE A 92 19.94 7.89 -4.17
N ALA A 93 19.19 8.81 -4.81
CA ALA A 93 19.66 10.19 -5.05
C ALA A 93 19.97 10.94 -3.73
N SER A 94 19.30 10.60 -2.65
CA SER A 94 19.53 11.17 -1.32
C SER A 94 20.68 10.49 -0.55
N HIS A 95 21.39 9.54 -1.16
CA HIS A 95 22.49 8.80 -0.55
C HIS A 95 22.14 8.15 0.79
N GLU A 96 20.87 7.74 0.96
CA GLU A 96 20.44 7.02 2.13
C GLU A 96 21.16 5.67 2.26
N LYS A 97 21.45 5.26 3.50
CA LYS A 97 22.10 3.97 3.77
C LYS A 97 21.11 2.84 4.01
N LYS A 98 19.85 3.21 4.26
CA LYS A 98 18.76 2.26 4.52
C LYS A 98 17.51 2.72 3.78
N SER A 99 16.75 1.74 3.31
CA SER A 99 15.38 1.87 2.84
C SER A 99 14.52 0.80 3.53
N GLY A 100 13.30 0.63 3.10
CA GLY A 100 12.42 -0.39 3.66
C GLY A 100 10.97 -0.18 3.28
N ILE A 101 10.10 -0.65 4.15
CA ILE A 101 8.64 -0.52 4.01
C ILE A 101 8.07 0.16 5.24
N THR A 102 6.96 0.86 5.04
CA THR A 102 6.10 1.35 6.12
C THR A 102 4.67 0.88 5.88
N ILE A 103 4.12 0.19 6.85
CA ILE A 103 2.69 -0.17 6.90
C ILE A 103 2.02 0.78 7.87
N HIS A 104 1.00 1.51 7.42
CA HIS A 104 0.40 2.59 8.17
C HIS A 104 -1.11 2.69 7.92
N TYR A 105 -1.84 3.25 8.87
CA TYR A 105 -3.23 3.64 8.64
C TYR A 105 -3.31 4.79 7.66
N ILE A 106 -4.38 4.84 6.89
CA ILE A 106 -4.68 5.97 6.00
C ILE A 106 -5.52 7.00 6.76
N ASN A 107 -5.19 8.26 6.53
CA ASN A 107 -5.98 9.42 6.94
C ASN A 107 -6.17 10.38 5.75
N GLU A 108 -6.65 11.58 5.99
CA GLU A 108 -6.90 12.59 4.97
C GLU A 108 -5.64 13.10 4.26
N ARG A 109 -4.46 12.81 4.82
CA ARG A 109 -3.16 13.25 4.30
C ARG A 109 -2.38 12.07 3.75
N TYR A 110 -1.68 12.28 2.63
CA TYR A 110 -0.85 11.24 2.03
C TYR A 110 0.29 10.82 2.96
N ASP A 111 0.38 9.52 3.25
CA ASP A 111 1.47 8.86 3.99
C ASP A 111 1.75 9.44 5.39
N GLU A 112 0.77 10.15 5.99
CA GLU A 112 0.91 10.76 7.33
C GLU A 112 0.09 10.03 8.42
N GLY A 113 -0.58 8.93 8.09
CA GLY A 113 -1.31 8.13 9.07
C GLY A 113 -0.40 7.39 10.04
N ASN A 114 -0.98 6.97 11.17
CA ASN A 114 -0.22 6.27 12.21
C ASN A 114 0.48 5.02 11.68
N THR A 115 1.78 4.94 11.87
CA THR A 115 2.59 3.76 11.51
C THR A 115 2.22 2.57 12.37
N ILE A 116 1.96 1.43 11.71
CA ILE A 116 1.71 0.14 12.35
C ILE A 116 3.03 -0.63 12.47
N PHE A 117 3.81 -0.66 11.36
CA PHE A 117 5.05 -1.43 11.28
C PHE A 117 6.02 -0.86 10.25
N GLN A 118 7.31 -1.02 10.50
CA GLN A 118 8.37 -0.75 9.53
C GLN A 118 9.39 -1.89 9.53
N ALA A 119 9.85 -2.26 8.31
CA ALA A 119 11.01 -3.13 8.14
C ALA A 119 12.05 -2.42 7.28
N THR A 120 13.33 -2.71 7.53
CA THR A 120 14.44 -2.03 6.87
C THR A 120 15.29 -2.98 6.04
N CYS A 121 15.86 -2.45 4.95
CA CYS A 121 16.93 -3.11 4.20
C CYS A 121 18.07 -2.13 3.90
N PRO A 122 19.30 -2.62 3.66
CA PRO A 122 20.41 -1.76 3.27
C PRO A 122 20.21 -1.20 1.86
N VAL A 123 20.73 -0.01 1.61
CA VAL A 123 20.96 0.55 0.28
C VAL A 123 22.45 0.41 -0.03
N LEU A 124 22.77 -0.35 -1.07
CA LEU A 124 24.15 -0.63 -1.46
C LEU A 124 24.68 0.44 -2.42
N PRO A 125 25.99 0.74 -2.41
CA PRO A 125 26.57 1.73 -3.33
C PRO A 125 26.36 1.39 -4.81
N THR A 126 26.12 0.12 -5.14
CA THR A 126 25.89 -0.38 -6.49
C THR A 126 24.41 -0.50 -6.85
N ASP A 127 23.50 -0.11 -5.95
CA ASP A 127 22.07 -0.26 -6.22
C ASP A 127 21.61 0.67 -7.33
N THR A 128 20.79 0.10 -8.20
CA THR A 128 19.88 0.80 -9.10
C THR A 128 18.49 0.89 -8.44
N PRO A 129 17.58 1.74 -8.92
CA PRO A 129 16.21 1.74 -8.44
C PRO A 129 15.54 0.36 -8.50
N ASP A 130 15.82 -0.43 -9.53
CA ASP A 130 15.23 -1.76 -9.71
C ASP A 130 15.79 -2.80 -8.72
N THR A 131 17.10 -2.78 -8.44
CA THR A 131 17.69 -3.70 -7.45
C THR A 131 17.22 -3.37 -6.04
N LEU A 132 17.09 -2.08 -5.71
CA LEU A 132 16.53 -1.64 -4.45
C LEU A 132 15.05 -2.03 -4.34
N ALA A 133 14.25 -1.80 -5.40
CA ALA A 133 12.85 -2.21 -5.46
C ALA A 133 12.68 -3.70 -5.20
N THR A 134 13.49 -4.55 -5.83
CA THR A 134 13.47 -5.99 -5.62
C THR A 134 13.68 -6.35 -4.15
N ARG A 135 14.62 -5.70 -3.47
CA ARG A 135 14.90 -5.93 -2.05
C ARG A 135 13.77 -5.44 -1.15
N VAL A 136 13.16 -4.30 -1.47
CA VAL A 136 12.01 -3.78 -0.74
C VAL A 136 10.78 -4.67 -0.92
N HIS A 137 10.53 -5.19 -2.13
CA HIS A 137 9.43 -6.14 -2.38
C HIS A 137 9.57 -7.43 -1.57
N GLN A 138 10.78 -7.90 -1.29
CA GLN A 138 10.97 -9.06 -0.40
C GLN A 138 10.43 -8.78 1.00
N LEU A 139 10.65 -7.55 1.53
CA LEU A 139 10.07 -7.15 2.82
C LEU A 139 8.55 -7.07 2.77
N GLU A 140 7.98 -6.58 1.65
CA GLU A 140 6.52 -6.55 1.47
C GLU A 140 5.93 -7.96 1.53
N TYR A 141 6.50 -8.92 0.78
CA TYR A 141 6.04 -10.31 0.78
C TYR A 141 6.15 -10.99 2.15
N GLU A 142 7.22 -10.69 2.89
CA GLU A 142 7.46 -11.29 4.20
C GLU A 142 6.53 -10.72 5.28
N TYR A 143 6.39 -9.40 5.34
CA TYR A 143 5.77 -8.74 6.50
C TYR A 143 4.32 -8.32 6.27
N PHE A 144 3.95 -7.89 5.05
CA PHE A 144 2.64 -7.27 4.85
C PHE A 144 1.47 -8.19 5.21
N PRO A 145 1.41 -9.47 4.77
CA PRO A 145 0.31 -10.36 5.13
C PRO A 145 0.22 -10.60 6.65
N ARG A 146 1.36 -10.76 7.31
CA ARG A 146 1.44 -11.03 8.76
C ARG A 146 0.99 -9.83 9.59
N VAL A 147 1.41 -8.62 9.17
CA VAL A 147 1.03 -7.37 9.83
C VAL A 147 -0.46 -7.11 9.67
N ILE A 148 -1.03 -7.34 8.47
CA ILE A 148 -2.47 -7.20 8.24
C ILE A 148 -3.25 -8.18 9.10
N GLU A 149 -2.88 -9.46 9.11
CA GLU A 149 -3.55 -10.46 9.94
C GLU A 149 -3.54 -10.06 11.43
N ALA A 150 -2.38 -9.67 11.95
CA ALA A 150 -2.27 -9.24 13.34
C ALA A 150 -3.11 -7.99 13.63
N THR A 151 -3.13 -7.02 12.70
CA THR A 151 -3.92 -5.80 12.82
C THR A 151 -5.41 -6.08 12.86
N ILE A 152 -5.92 -6.93 11.96
CA ILE A 152 -7.34 -7.31 11.91
C ILE A 152 -7.74 -8.08 13.17
N LEU A 153 -6.90 -8.99 13.64
CA LEU A 153 -7.17 -9.84 14.81
C LEU A 153 -6.87 -9.16 16.17
N GLY A 154 -6.36 -7.92 16.16
CA GLY A 154 -5.96 -7.21 17.38
C GLY A 154 -4.85 -7.94 18.16
N LYS A 155 -3.99 -8.69 17.46
CA LYS A 155 -2.88 -9.44 18.06
C LYS A 155 -1.60 -8.59 18.10
N ASN A 156 -0.77 -8.83 19.11
CA ASN A 156 0.58 -8.27 19.13
C ASN A 156 1.40 -8.87 17.97
N LEU A 157 2.13 -8.00 17.25
CA LEU A 157 3.07 -8.41 16.21
C LEU A 157 4.23 -9.16 16.87
N SER A 158 4.17 -10.48 16.85
CA SER A 158 5.32 -11.34 17.18
C SER A 158 6.13 -11.56 15.89
N ILE A 159 7.08 -10.65 15.64
CA ILE A 159 7.93 -10.65 14.43
C ILE A 159 9.39 -10.84 14.84
#